data_a10a91fa17908d48dc973287e4b7eb6c
#
_entry.id   a10a91fa17908d48dc973287e4b7eb6c
#
_cell.length_a   1.000
_cell.length_b   1.000
_cell.length_c   1.000
_cell.angle_alpha   90.00
_cell.angle_beta   90.00
_cell.angle_gamma   90.00
#
_symmetry.space_group_name_H-M   'P 1'
#
loop_
_entity.id
_entity.type
_entity.pdbx_description
1 polymer ?
#
loop_
_entity_poly.entity_id
_entity_poly.type
_entity_poly.pdbx_seq_one_letter_code
_entity_poly.pdbx_strand_id
1 'polypeptide(L)'
;MNKTSGGDRIPVELFQILKDDAMKVLHSICQQIWKTQQWPQDWKRSVFIPIPKKGNAKECLNYHRIALISHASKVMLKILQARLQQYVNRKLPDVQAGFRKARGTRDQIANIHCIIEKAREFQKNIYFCFVDYAKAFDCVDHKKTGKFFKRWDYQTT
;
A
#
# COMPACT_ATOMS: atom_id res chain seq x y z
N MET A 1 -5.43 -0.34 -23.63
CA MET A 1 -4.76 -1.26 -22.68
C MET A 1 -5.84 -1.84 -21.79
N ASN A 2 -6.19 -3.12 -21.99
CA ASN A 2 -7.21 -3.78 -21.17
C ASN A 2 -6.65 -4.04 -19.77
N LYS A 3 -7.16 -3.33 -18.77
CA LYS A 3 -6.83 -3.62 -17.36
C LYS A 3 -7.82 -4.67 -16.84
N THR A 4 -7.28 -5.66 -16.15
CA THR A 4 -8.10 -6.74 -15.57
C THR A 4 -9.08 -6.17 -14.54
N SER A 5 -10.37 -6.51 -14.69
CA SER A 5 -11.43 -6.15 -13.74
C SER A 5 -11.26 -6.88 -12.40
N GLY A 6 -11.82 -6.32 -11.33
CA GLY A 6 -11.91 -6.98 -10.03
C GLY A 6 -13.03 -8.05 -9.99
N GLY A 7 -13.37 -8.47 -8.77
CA GLY A 7 -14.45 -9.47 -8.56
C GLY A 7 -15.84 -9.03 -9.01
N ASP A 8 -16.07 -7.72 -9.18
CA ASP A 8 -17.30 -7.11 -9.72
C ASP A 8 -17.39 -7.18 -11.24
N ARG A 9 -16.34 -7.60 -11.93
CA ARG A 9 -16.20 -7.68 -13.38
C ARG A 9 -16.45 -6.36 -14.13
N ILE A 10 -16.43 -5.22 -13.45
CA ILE A 10 -16.60 -3.90 -14.07
C ILE A 10 -15.26 -3.46 -14.66
N PRO A 11 -15.16 -3.30 -15.99
CA PRO A 11 -13.92 -2.85 -16.62
C PRO A 11 -13.66 -1.36 -16.36
N VAL A 12 -12.40 -0.95 -16.33
CA VAL A 12 -12.03 0.45 -16.09
C VAL A 12 -12.48 1.37 -17.21
N GLU A 13 -12.62 0.84 -18.41
CA GLU A 13 -13.09 1.54 -19.61
C GLU A 13 -14.51 2.11 -19.43
N LEU A 14 -15.36 1.43 -18.64
CA LEU A 14 -16.70 1.93 -18.32
C LEU A 14 -16.64 3.28 -17.60
N PHE A 15 -15.70 3.44 -16.65
CA PHE A 15 -15.52 4.72 -15.95
C PHE A 15 -15.00 5.83 -16.89
N GLN A 16 -14.24 5.47 -17.92
CA GLN A 16 -13.76 6.40 -18.92
C GLN A 16 -14.85 6.88 -19.86
N ILE A 17 -15.79 5.97 -20.20
CA ILE A 17 -16.94 6.28 -21.08
C ILE A 17 -17.95 7.16 -20.34
N LEU A 18 -18.31 6.81 -19.12
CA LEU A 18 -19.33 7.49 -18.33
C LEU A 18 -18.87 8.80 -17.70
N LYS A 19 -17.56 9.05 -17.65
CA LYS A 19 -16.93 10.28 -17.12
C LYS A 19 -17.64 10.88 -15.89
N ASP A 20 -18.38 11.99 -16.09
CA ASP A 20 -19.00 12.75 -15.02
C ASP A 20 -20.11 11.98 -14.27
N ASP A 21 -20.85 11.12 -14.96
CA ASP A 21 -21.90 10.33 -14.32
C ASP A 21 -21.30 9.22 -13.46
N ALA A 22 -20.23 8.56 -13.91
CA ALA A 22 -19.48 7.64 -13.08
C ALA A 22 -18.90 8.32 -11.83
N MET A 23 -18.41 9.55 -11.96
CA MET A 23 -17.89 10.33 -10.84
C MET A 23 -18.97 10.68 -9.82
N LYS A 24 -20.17 11.09 -10.26
CA LYS A 24 -21.32 11.36 -9.37
C LYS A 24 -21.74 10.13 -8.61
N VAL A 25 -21.88 8.98 -9.29
CA VAL A 25 -22.23 7.70 -8.66
C VAL A 25 -21.16 7.26 -7.65
N LEU A 26 -19.89 7.27 -8.04
CA LEU A 26 -18.79 6.93 -7.13
C LEU A 26 -18.74 7.85 -5.90
N HIS A 27 -18.93 9.15 -6.10
CA HIS A 27 -18.99 10.12 -5.01
C HIS A 27 -20.12 9.81 -4.03
N SER A 28 -21.33 9.53 -4.54
CA SER A 28 -22.49 9.15 -3.71
C SER A 28 -22.20 7.86 -2.92
N ILE A 29 -21.64 6.84 -3.55
CA ILE A 29 -21.26 5.59 -2.87
C ILE A 29 -20.21 5.86 -1.79
N CYS A 30 -19.18 6.63 -2.08
CA CYS A 30 -18.14 6.98 -1.10
C CYS A 30 -18.73 7.74 0.10
N GLN A 31 -19.66 8.68 -0.13
CA GLN A 31 -20.35 9.40 0.93
C GLN A 31 -21.21 8.45 1.79
N GLN A 32 -21.92 7.51 1.15
CA GLN A 32 -22.72 6.53 1.88
C GLN A 32 -21.84 5.63 2.75
N ILE A 33 -20.73 5.11 2.20
CA ILE A 33 -19.76 4.32 2.97
C ILE A 33 -19.22 5.11 4.16
N TRP A 34 -18.92 6.40 3.97
CA TRP A 34 -18.42 7.27 5.03
C TRP A 34 -19.44 7.46 6.15
N LYS A 35 -20.71 7.68 5.79
CA LYS A 35 -21.81 7.87 6.76
C LYS A 35 -22.18 6.59 7.50
N THR A 36 -22.29 5.48 6.77
CA THR A 36 -22.79 4.21 7.33
C THR A 36 -21.72 3.29 7.87
N GLN A 37 -20.45 3.54 7.56
CA GLN A 37 -19.30 2.66 7.84
C GLN A 37 -19.47 1.25 7.22
N GLN A 38 -20.36 1.11 6.26
CA GLN A 38 -20.64 -0.16 5.60
C GLN A 38 -20.10 -0.17 4.17
N TRP A 39 -19.27 -1.15 3.88
CA TRP A 39 -18.71 -1.37 2.55
C TRP A 39 -19.61 -2.31 1.74
N PRO A 40 -19.80 -2.07 0.44
CA PRO A 40 -20.45 -3.03 -0.45
C PRO A 40 -19.77 -4.40 -0.37
N GLN A 41 -20.57 -5.48 -0.42
CA GLN A 41 -20.04 -6.85 -0.27
C GLN A 41 -18.99 -7.19 -1.33
N ASP A 42 -19.23 -6.76 -2.58
CA ASP A 42 -18.30 -7.01 -3.69
C ASP A 42 -16.97 -6.28 -3.53
N TRP A 43 -16.95 -5.16 -2.77
CA TRP A 43 -15.71 -4.44 -2.48
C TRP A 43 -14.87 -5.10 -1.38
N LYS A 44 -15.47 -5.96 -0.58
CA LYS A 44 -14.78 -6.76 0.45
C LYS A 44 -14.10 -8.00 -0.10
N ARG A 45 -14.37 -8.35 -1.35
CA ARG A 45 -13.83 -9.52 -2.01
C ARG A 45 -12.68 -9.14 -2.94
N SER A 46 -11.63 -9.94 -2.92
CA SER A 46 -10.53 -9.85 -3.87
C SER A 46 -10.33 -11.18 -4.58
N VAL A 47 -9.96 -11.11 -5.85
CA VAL A 47 -9.54 -12.27 -6.62
C VAL A 47 -8.02 -12.32 -6.57
N PHE A 48 -7.45 -13.42 -6.09
CA PHE A 48 -6.00 -13.60 -6.03
C PHE A 48 -5.48 -14.30 -7.28
N ILE A 49 -4.50 -13.68 -7.93
CA ILE A 49 -3.77 -14.28 -9.04
C ILE A 49 -2.39 -14.69 -8.52
N PRO A 50 -2.07 -16.00 -8.53
CA PRO A 50 -0.73 -16.47 -8.19
C PRO A 50 0.24 -16.22 -9.35
N ILE A 51 1.34 -15.54 -9.10
CA ILE A 51 2.43 -15.33 -10.06
C ILE A 51 3.63 -16.15 -9.57
N PRO A 52 4.17 -17.07 -10.39
CA PRO A 52 5.30 -17.87 -9.98
C PRO A 52 6.57 -17.01 -9.83
N LYS A 53 7.30 -17.26 -8.76
CA LYS A 53 8.68 -16.79 -8.58
C LYS A 53 9.64 -17.72 -9.34
N LYS A 54 10.90 -17.31 -9.45
CA LYS A 54 11.96 -18.23 -9.89
C LYS A 54 12.10 -19.34 -8.84
N GLY A 55 12.04 -20.59 -9.25
CA GLY A 55 12.17 -21.75 -8.38
C GLY A 55 11.17 -22.86 -8.69
N ASN A 56 10.97 -23.77 -7.72
CA ASN A 56 10.08 -24.90 -7.88
C ASN A 56 8.60 -24.46 -7.87
N ALA A 57 7.92 -24.62 -9.00
CA ALA A 57 6.51 -24.25 -9.16
C ALA A 57 5.53 -25.13 -8.34
N LYS A 58 5.99 -26.23 -7.76
CA LYS A 58 5.16 -27.10 -6.91
C LYS A 58 5.02 -26.58 -5.46
N GLU A 59 5.81 -25.59 -5.08
CA GLU A 59 5.80 -25.04 -3.73
C GLU A 59 4.96 -23.75 -3.67
N CYS A 60 3.95 -23.72 -2.79
CA CYS A 60 3.09 -22.54 -2.59
C CYS A 60 3.87 -21.29 -2.15
N LEU A 61 5.02 -21.43 -1.52
CA LEU A 61 5.90 -20.33 -1.13
C LEU A 61 6.56 -19.61 -2.31
N ASN A 62 6.65 -20.30 -3.45
CA ASN A 62 7.24 -19.77 -4.67
C ASN A 62 6.26 -18.99 -5.54
N TYR A 63 5.18 -18.49 -4.94
CA TYR A 63 4.22 -17.63 -5.63
C TYR A 63 4.07 -16.28 -4.95
N HIS A 64 4.03 -15.22 -5.77
CA HIS A 64 3.49 -13.92 -5.37
C HIS A 64 1.99 -13.92 -5.63
N ARG A 65 1.21 -13.40 -4.70
CA ARG A 65 -0.22 -13.22 -4.87
C ARG A 65 -0.53 -11.76 -5.22
N ILE A 66 -1.17 -11.53 -6.36
CA ILE A 66 -1.72 -10.22 -6.70
C ILE A 66 -3.19 -10.23 -6.39
N ALA A 67 -3.65 -9.32 -5.52
CA ALA A 67 -5.05 -9.15 -5.20
C ALA A 67 -5.70 -8.18 -6.20
N LEU A 68 -6.67 -8.67 -6.96
CA LEU A 68 -7.51 -7.87 -7.82
C LEU A 68 -8.77 -7.47 -7.05
N ILE A 69 -8.91 -6.19 -6.81
CA ILE A 69 -10.10 -5.58 -6.20
C ILE A 69 -10.83 -4.73 -7.22
N SER A 70 -12.11 -4.40 -6.97
CA SER A 70 -12.91 -3.56 -7.86
C SER A 70 -12.26 -2.22 -8.12
N HIS A 71 -12.48 -1.65 -9.31
CA HIS A 71 -11.95 -0.33 -9.66
C HIS A 71 -12.57 0.77 -8.79
N ALA A 72 -13.86 0.66 -8.48
CA ALA A 72 -14.55 1.58 -7.60
C ALA A 72 -13.98 1.55 -6.17
N SER A 73 -13.71 0.35 -5.62
CA SER A 73 -13.02 0.18 -4.33
C SER A 73 -11.64 0.85 -4.32
N LYS A 74 -10.87 0.74 -5.42
CA LYS A 74 -9.57 1.41 -5.55
C LYS A 74 -9.68 2.93 -5.44
N VAL A 75 -10.75 3.54 -5.97
CA VAL A 75 -10.98 4.98 -5.85
C VAL A 75 -11.15 5.38 -4.39
N MET A 76 -12.01 4.68 -3.64
CA MET A 76 -12.20 4.94 -2.20
C MET A 76 -10.90 4.76 -1.42
N LEU A 77 -10.15 3.68 -1.67
CA LEU A 77 -8.86 3.44 -1.02
C LEU A 77 -7.84 4.55 -1.34
N LYS A 78 -7.85 5.10 -2.56
CA LYS A 78 -6.99 6.24 -2.94
C LYS A 78 -7.36 7.52 -2.19
N ILE A 79 -8.66 7.79 -1.99
CA ILE A 79 -9.12 8.92 -1.18
C ILE A 79 -8.62 8.77 0.26
N LEU A 80 -8.81 7.59 0.86
CA LEU A 80 -8.33 7.30 2.22
C LEU A 80 -6.81 7.41 2.31
N GLN A 81 -6.09 6.84 1.33
CA GLN A 81 -4.63 6.93 1.25
C GLN A 81 -4.17 8.38 1.23
N ALA A 82 -4.77 9.23 0.39
CA ALA A 82 -4.39 10.64 0.27
C ALA A 82 -4.58 11.41 1.58
N ARG A 83 -5.67 11.14 2.31
CA ARG A 83 -5.92 11.75 3.62
C ARG A 83 -4.92 11.26 4.68
N LEU A 84 -4.71 9.95 4.76
CA LEU A 84 -3.76 9.36 5.70
C LEU A 84 -2.31 9.76 5.43
N GLN A 85 -1.93 9.90 4.16
CA GLN A 85 -0.56 10.26 3.76
C GLN A 85 -0.10 11.58 4.37
N GLN A 86 -0.97 12.58 4.42
CA GLN A 86 -0.64 13.88 5.00
C GLN A 86 -0.33 13.76 6.50
N TYR A 87 -1.07 12.91 7.19
CA TYR A 87 -0.87 12.68 8.62
C TYR A 87 0.36 11.80 8.88
N VAL A 88 0.46 10.67 8.19
CA VAL A 88 1.57 9.71 8.35
C VAL A 88 2.92 10.37 8.08
N ASN A 89 3.03 11.21 7.04
CA ASN A 89 4.27 11.91 6.71
C ASN A 89 4.81 12.80 7.83
N ARG A 90 3.94 13.33 8.70
CA ARG A 90 4.34 14.14 9.85
C ARG A 90 4.83 13.30 11.04
N LYS A 91 4.43 12.03 11.11
CA LYS A 91 4.72 11.12 12.24
C LYS A 91 5.84 10.14 11.96
N LEU A 92 6.15 9.90 10.68
CA LEU A 92 7.24 9.01 10.32
C LEU A 92 8.59 9.64 10.65
N PRO A 93 9.49 8.91 11.32
CA PRO A 93 10.84 9.39 11.60
C PRO A 93 11.60 9.60 10.28
N ASP A 94 12.58 10.52 10.30
CA ASP A 94 13.33 10.87 9.09
C ASP A 94 14.16 9.72 8.52
N VAL A 95 14.52 8.76 9.34
CA VAL A 95 15.22 7.53 8.91
C VAL A 95 14.34 6.59 8.06
N GLN A 96 13.01 6.72 8.15
CA GLN A 96 12.09 5.92 7.35
C GLN A 96 12.11 6.40 5.89
N ALA A 97 12.67 5.60 5.00
CA ALA A 97 12.70 5.90 3.56
C ALA A 97 11.60 5.19 2.77
N GLY A 98 11.23 3.96 3.19
CA GLY A 98 10.25 3.16 2.49
C GLY A 98 8.86 3.83 2.43
N PHE A 99 8.22 3.78 1.24
CA PHE A 99 6.89 4.34 0.99
C PHE A 99 6.74 5.85 1.21
N ARG A 100 7.84 6.60 1.25
CA ARG A 100 7.85 8.08 1.33
C ARG A 100 8.08 8.71 -0.04
N LYS A 101 7.36 9.80 -0.32
CA LYS A 101 7.59 10.63 -1.51
C LYS A 101 8.98 11.25 -1.43
N ALA A 102 9.68 11.31 -2.56
CA ALA A 102 11.03 11.87 -2.68
C ALA A 102 12.11 11.15 -1.85
N ARG A 103 11.90 9.90 -1.47
CA ARG A 103 12.89 9.01 -0.84
C ARG A 103 13.08 7.78 -1.72
N GLY A 104 14.13 7.77 -2.54
CA GLY A 104 14.41 6.68 -3.47
C GLY A 104 15.41 5.67 -2.94
N THR A 105 15.47 4.51 -3.57
CA THR A 105 16.50 3.49 -3.28
C THR A 105 17.91 4.04 -3.52
N ARG A 106 18.08 4.89 -4.53
CA ARG A 106 19.38 5.51 -4.84
C ARG A 106 19.89 6.36 -3.68
N ASP A 107 19.00 7.13 -3.02
CA ASP A 107 19.38 7.97 -1.87
C ASP A 107 19.85 7.11 -0.70
N GLN A 108 19.20 5.96 -0.48
CA GLN A 108 19.57 5.03 0.59
C GLN A 108 20.91 4.33 0.29
N ILE A 109 21.17 3.99 -0.96
CA ILE A 109 22.46 3.45 -1.39
C ILE A 109 23.56 4.51 -1.17
N ALA A 110 23.32 5.76 -1.57
CA ALA A 110 24.26 6.86 -1.35
C ALA A 110 24.55 7.08 0.13
N ASN A 111 23.53 7.02 0.99
CA ASN A 111 23.71 7.12 2.44
C ASN A 111 24.61 6.00 3.01
N ILE A 112 24.41 4.76 2.55
CA ILE A 112 25.27 3.63 2.97
C ILE A 112 26.72 3.86 2.49
N HIS A 113 26.90 4.28 1.26
CA HIS A 113 28.24 4.61 0.74
C HIS A 113 28.91 5.69 1.57
N CYS A 114 28.21 6.76 1.89
CA CYS A 114 28.74 7.85 2.70
C CYS A 114 29.16 7.36 4.12
N ILE A 115 28.37 6.45 4.73
CA ILE A 115 28.71 5.85 6.03
C ILE A 115 29.98 5.00 5.91
N ILE A 116 30.13 4.21 4.84
CA ILE A 116 31.30 3.37 4.60
C ILE A 116 32.54 4.24 4.39
N GLU A 117 32.44 5.30 3.59
CA GLU A 117 33.55 6.23 3.34
C GLU A 117 34.02 6.90 4.62
N LYS A 118 33.08 7.42 5.44
CA LYS A 118 33.42 8.00 6.74
C LYS A 118 34.06 6.99 7.70
N ALA A 119 33.56 5.78 7.75
CA ALA A 119 34.15 4.75 8.58
C ALA A 119 35.60 4.43 8.16
N ARG A 120 35.89 4.45 6.87
CA ARG A 120 37.26 4.29 6.35
C ARG A 120 38.16 5.48 6.72
N GLU A 121 37.64 6.69 6.54
CA GLU A 121 38.36 7.92 6.90
C GLU A 121 38.79 7.93 8.39
N PHE A 122 37.89 7.52 9.26
CA PHE A 122 38.13 7.45 10.70
C PHE A 122 38.70 6.11 11.18
N GLN A 123 39.04 5.21 10.26
CA GLN A 123 39.58 3.87 10.56
C GLN A 123 38.74 3.07 11.56
N LYS A 124 37.40 3.22 11.47
CA LYS A 124 36.45 2.52 12.33
C LYS A 124 35.79 1.36 11.63
N ASN A 125 35.73 0.21 12.30
CA ASN A 125 34.95 -0.92 11.81
C ASN A 125 33.46 -0.64 11.95
N ILE A 126 32.70 -0.94 10.88
CA ILE A 126 31.23 -0.89 10.88
C ILE A 126 30.69 -2.26 10.48
N TYR A 127 29.54 -2.60 11.05
CA TYR A 127 28.85 -3.85 10.77
C TYR A 127 27.44 -3.53 10.30
N PHE A 128 27.00 -4.19 9.22
CA PHE A 128 25.66 -4.06 8.68
C PHE A 128 24.87 -5.33 8.93
N CYS A 129 23.63 -5.19 9.36
CA CYS A 129 22.66 -6.27 9.42
C CYS A 129 21.45 -5.89 8.56
N PHE A 130 21.13 -6.72 7.55
CA PHE A 130 19.98 -6.53 6.69
C PHE A 130 18.90 -7.53 7.08
N VAL A 131 17.69 -7.03 7.36
CA VAL A 131 16.53 -7.86 7.70
C VAL A 131 15.51 -7.77 6.57
N ASP A 132 15.25 -8.89 5.90
CA ASP A 132 14.25 -9.01 4.85
C ASP A 132 13.09 -9.90 5.31
N TYR A 133 11.86 -9.37 5.22
CA TYR A 133 10.66 -10.10 5.59
C TYR A 133 10.06 -10.82 4.38
N ALA A 134 9.98 -12.12 4.42
CA ALA A 134 9.47 -12.95 3.31
C ALA A 134 8.04 -12.60 2.90
N LYS A 135 7.19 -12.20 3.85
CA LYS A 135 5.75 -11.89 3.67
C LYS A 135 5.28 -10.78 4.61
N ALA A 136 5.94 -9.62 4.59
CA ALA A 136 5.68 -8.52 5.51
C ALA A 136 4.20 -8.11 5.58
N PHE A 137 3.52 -7.99 4.44
CA PHE A 137 2.11 -7.58 4.39
C PHE A 137 1.13 -8.67 4.82
N ASP A 138 1.46 -9.94 4.63
CA ASP A 138 0.62 -11.07 5.05
C ASP A 138 0.63 -11.25 6.58
N CYS A 139 1.65 -10.74 7.26
CA CYS A 139 1.83 -10.85 8.71
C CYS A 139 1.24 -9.67 9.50
N VAL A 140 0.59 -8.70 8.83
CA VAL A 140 0.01 -7.54 9.50
C VAL A 140 -1.21 -7.93 10.33
N ASP A 141 -1.18 -7.63 11.63
CA ASP A 141 -2.34 -7.78 12.52
C ASP A 141 -3.33 -6.63 12.29
N HIS A 142 -4.40 -6.90 11.56
CA HIS A 142 -5.43 -5.90 11.23
C HIS A 142 -6.14 -5.35 12.48
N LYS A 143 -6.27 -6.13 13.57
CA LYS A 143 -6.89 -5.65 14.81
C LYS A 143 -6.00 -4.62 15.51
N LYS A 144 -4.69 -4.86 15.56
CA LYS A 144 -3.71 -3.90 16.10
C LYS A 144 -3.62 -2.66 15.24
N THR A 145 -3.61 -2.80 13.93
CA THR A 145 -3.65 -1.68 12.98
C THR A 145 -4.89 -0.82 13.19
N GLY A 146 -6.07 -1.43 13.35
CA GLY A 146 -7.31 -0.70 13.63
C GLY A 146 -7.27 0.05 14.97
N LYS A 147 -6.70 -0.53 16.03
CA LYS A 147 -6.50 0.16 17.32
C LYS A 147 -5.54 1.33 17.21
N PHE A 148 -4.50 1.18 16.42
CA PHE A 148 -3.53 2.25 16.14
C PHE A 148 -4.20 3.45 15.45
N PHE A 149 -5.03 3.22 14.43
CA PHE A 149 -5.78 4.28 13.77
C PHE A 149 -6.79 4.96 14.70
N LYS A 150 -7.52 4.22 15.54
CA LYS A 150 -8.42 4.81 16.54
C LYS A 150 -7.68 5.69 17.55
N ARG A 151 -6.50 5.28 17.99
CA ARG A 151 -5.67 6.08 18.91
C ARG A 151 -5.16 7.37 18.26
N TRP A 152 -5.06 7.40 16.95
CA TRP A 152 -4.68 8.58 16.18
C TRP A 152 -5.81 9.61 16.08
N ASP A 153 -7.06 9.18 15.94
CA ASP A 153 -8.22 10.07 15.89
C ASP A 153 -8.39 10.88 17.19
N TYR A 154 -8.11 10.27 18.34
CA TYR A 154 -8.20 10.95 19.64
C TYR A 154 -7.12 12.03 19.89
N GLN A 155 -6.09 12.10 19.08
CA GLN A 155 -5.03 13.13 19.21
C GLN A 155 -5.21 14.31 18.26
N THR A 156 -6.23 14.29 17.42
CA THR A 156 -6.49 15.31 16.39
C THR A 156 -7.79 16.12 16.63
N THR A 157 -8.49 15.86 17.70
CA THR A 157 -9.56 16.69 18.27
C THR A 157 -9.03 17.51 19.44
#